data_8f4c0ae3c31029d2993c1bc88acda79e
#
_entry.id   8f4c0ae3c31029d2993c1bc88acda79e
#
_cell.length_a   1.000
_cell.length_b   1.000
_cell.length_c   1.000
_cell.angle_alpha   90.00
_cell.angle_beta   90.00
_cell.angle_gamma   90.00
#
_symmetry.space_group_name_H-M   'P 1'
#
loop_
_entity.id
_entity.type
_entity.pdbx_description
1 polymer ?
#
loop_
_entity_poly.entity_id
_entity_poly.type
_entity_poly.pdbx_seq_one_letter_code
_entity_poly.pdbx_strand_id
1 'polypeptide(L)'
;MAEHRSFTDYVRTRFDSNFWAVAEEYLKNNIDDLDLNLYRVHRIGEIELSDVKVECVWVHDLPGMKIQFDVALSIDFLIHEGDYHYDDYDEKKIWIMVRCRGDLAQDLKDFEIYQCCEYNGKNVSKNPMDDALVPVLYPNNLDAEAEAFLRRYHFHKCLLEPCWVQPDELAKAMGLTIRMVNLTKDGSIFGRCYFQECETELYDAESDSMVKETIPARTILVDRQAAFMSNIGRLNNTIIHECVHWDYHQKAFALARLYDKTLSILGVP
;
A
#
# COMPACT_ATOMS: atom_id res chain seq x y z
N MET A 1 -18.57 -4.38 8.27
CA MET A 1 -17.40 -5.02 7.61
C MET A 1 -16.61 -3.89 7.00
N ALA A 2 -15.31 -3.74 7.32
CA ALA A 2 -14.49 -2.76 6.63
C ALA A 2 -14.44 -3.17 5.14
N GLU A 3 -14.83 -2.27 4.25
CA GLU A 3 -14.65 -2.47 2.81
C GLU A 3 -13.16 -2.74 2.56
N HIS A 4 -12.88 -3.82 1.84
CA HIS A 4 -11.52 -4.19 1.46
C HIS A 4 -11.03 -3.12 0.48
N ARG A 5 -10.15 -2.23 0.94
CA ARG A 5 -9.59 -1.16 0.13
C ARG A 5 -8.39 -1.71 -0.64
N SER A 6 -8.57 -1.84 -1.95
CA SER A 6 -7.62 -2.42 -2.88
C SER A 6 -6.74 -1.34 -3.51
N PHE A 7 -5.42 -1.46 -3.40
CA PHE A 7 -4.50 -0.55 -4.10
C PHE A 7 -4.59 -0.71 -5.62
N THR A 8 -4.82 -1.94 -6.08
CA THR A 8 -5.03 -2.23 -7.51
C THR A 8 -6.23 -1.46 -8.07
N ASP A 9 -7.35 -1.46 -7.34
CA ASP A 9 -8.54 -0.72 -7.78
C ASP A 9 -8.34 0.79 -7.71
N TYR A 10 -7.60 1.27 -6.70
CA TYR A 10 -7.22 2.68 -6.63
C TYR A 10 -6.37 3.10 -7.84
N VAL A 11 -5.34 2.33 -8.18
CA VAL A 11 -4.46 2.57 -9.33
C VAL A 11 -5.25 2.56 -10.63
N ARG A 12 -6.10 1.57 -10.82
CA ARG A 12 -6.96 1.40 -12.01
C ARG A 12 -7.86 2.63 -12.23
N THR A 13 -8.47 3.13 -11.15
CA THR A 13 -9.41 4.26 -11.27
C THR A 13 -8.69 5.60 -11.35
N ARG A 14 -7.58 5.77 -10.61
CA ARG A 14 -6.96 7.08 -10.43
C ARG A 14 -6.02 7.44 -11.56
N PHE A 15 -5.35 6.46 -12.18
CA PHE A 15 -4.28 6.66 -13.15
C PHE A 15 -4.64 6.15 -14.56
N ASP A 16 -5.89 5.89 -14.82
CA ASP A 16 -6.39 5.40 -16.11
C ASP A 16 -5.88 6.22 -17.29
N SER A 17 -6.05 7.55 -17.26
CA SER A 17 -5.59 8.47 -18.31
C SER A 17 -4.06 8.48 -18.49
N ASN A 18 -3.30 8.24 -17.41
CA ASN A 18 -1.85 8.15 -17.49
C ASN A 18 -1.42 6.87 -18.20
N PHE A 19 -2.08 5.76 -17.90
CA PHE A 19 -1.80 4.47 -18.54
C PHE A 19 -2.20 4.48 -20.00
N TRP A 20 -3.32 5.12 -20.34
CA TRP A 20 -3.72 5.32 -21.73
C TRP A 20 -2.65 6.09 -22.53
N ALA A 21 -2.17 7.22 -22.01
CA ALA A 21 -1.15 8.02 -22.67
C ALA A 21 0.17 7.25 -22.87
N VAL A 22 0.61 6.49 -21.85
CA VAL A 22 1.82 5.67 -21.96
C VAL A 22 1.65 4.52 -22.96
N ALA A 23 0.48 3.89 -23.01
CA ALA A 23 0.18 2.85 -23.96
C ALA A 23 0.23 3.36 -25.41
N GLU A 24 -0.36 4.53 -25.63
CA GLU A 24 -0.33 5.19 -26.95
C GLU A 24 1.11 5.57 -27.37
N GLU A 25 1.89 6.14 -26.45
CA GLU A 25 3.30 6.47 -26.70
C GLU A 25 4.14 5.21 -26.96
N TYR A 26 3.92 4.15 -26.19
CA TYR A 26 4.62 2.88 -26.36
C TYR A 26 4.36 2.26 -27.73
N LEU A 27 3.10 2.20 -28.17
CA LEU A 27 2.74 1.71 -29.50
C LEU A 27 3.41 2.53 -30.59
N LYS A 28 3.31 3.86 -30.55
CA LYS A 28 3.92 4.74 -31.56
C LYS A 28 5.43 4.53 -31.71
N ASN A 29 6.13 4.24 -30.59
CA ASN A 29 7.57 4.12 -30.59
C ASN A 29 8.10 2.71 -30.89
N ASN A 30 7.28 1.67 -30.74
CA ASN A 30 7.75 0.28 -30.79
C ASN A 30 6.97 -0.60 -31.78
N ILE A 31 6.03 -0.05 -32.55
CA ILE A 31 5.13 -0.86 -33.39
C ILE A 31 5.90 -1.72 -34.41
N ASP A 32 7.00 -1.20 -34.94
CA ASP A 32 7.82 -1.89 -35.94
C ASP A 32 8.65 -3.04 -35.34
N ASP A 33 8.89 -2.99 -34.03
CA ASP A 33 9.67 -3.99 -33.27
C ASP A 33 8.79 -5.10 -32.67
N LEU A 34 7.45 -4.91 -32.67
CA LEU A 34 6.51 -5.89 -32.14
C LEU A 34 6.30 -7.05 -33.11
N ASP A 35 6.37 -8.29 -32.62
CA ASP A 35 6.09 -9.49 -33.42
C ASP A 35 4.57 -9.66 -33.65
N LEU A 36 4.03 -8.80 -34.52
CA LEU A 36 2.62 -8.75 -34.84
C LEU A 36 2.34 -9.62 -36.08
N ASN A 37 1.66 -10.73 -35.87
CA ASN A 37 1.15 -11.52 -36.99
C ASN A 37 0.01 -10.79 -37.70
N LEU A 38 0.32 -10.04 -38.75
CA LEU A 38 -0.67 -9.30 -39.57
C LEU A 38 -1.23 -10.21 -40.64
N TYR A 39 -2.56 -10.24 -40.82
CA TYR A 39 -3.27 -11.11 -41.79
C TYR A 39 -3.93 -10.33 -42.90
N ARG A 40 -4.50 -9.14 -42.61
CA ARG A 40 -5.23 -8.31 -43.57
C ARG A 40 -4.44 -7.08 -43.97
N VAL A 41 -3.63 -6.61 -43.03
CA VAL A 41 -2.80 -5.40 -43.19
C VAL A 41 -1.44 -5.83 -43.71
N HIS A 42 -1.05 -5.36 -44.89
CA HIS A 42 0.28 -5.61 -45.47
C HIS A 42 1.25 -4.47 -45.15
N ARG A 43 0.71 -3.29 -44.80
CA ARG A 43 1.47 -2.12 -44.52
C ARG A 43 0.81 -1.35 -43.38
N ILE A 44 1.54 -1.15 -42.29
CA ILE A 44 1.05 -0.42 -41.12
C ILE A 44 0.83 1.05 -41.52
N GLY A 45 -0.41 1.49 -41.46
CA GLY A 45 -0.83 2.86 -41.66
C GLY A 45 -1.12 3.55 -40.33
N GLU A 46 -2.38 3.65 -39.95
CA GLU A 46 -2.82 4.26 -38.72
C GLU A 46 -3.01 3.22 -37.62
N ILE A 47 -2.68 3.58 -36.38
CA ILE A 47 -2.91 2.75 -35.18
C ILE A 47 -3.95 3.44 -34.32
N GLU A 48 -5.02 2.75 -34.02
CA GLU A 48 -6.09 3.21 -33.14
C GLU A 48 -6.11 2.39 -31.86
N LEU A 49 -5.87 3.06 -30.72
CA LEU A 49 -5.94 2.43 -29.41
C LEU A 49 -7.40 2.24 -28.99
N SER A 50 -7.82 0.99 -28.79
CA SER A 50 -9.22 0.61 -28.48
C SER A 50 -9.47 0.50 -27.00
N ASP A 51 -8.56 -0.14 -26.24
CA ASP A 51 -8.72 -0.36 -24.81
C ASP A 51 -7.38 -0.54 -24.09
N VAL A 52 -7.31 -0.08 -22.83
CA VAL A 52 -6.16 -0.27 -21.94
C VAL A 52 -6.65 -0.75 -20.58
N LYS A 53 -6.24 -1.96 -20.20
CA LYS A 53 -6.66 -2.56 -18.93
C LYS A 53 -5.50 -2.77 -17.98
N VAL A 54 -5.68 -2.36 -16.73
CA VAL A 54 -4.81 -2.76 -15.63
C VAL A 54 -5.17 -4.17 -15.21
N GLU A 55 -4.29 -5.12 -15.51
CA GLU A 55 -4.48 -6.54 -15.20
C GLU A 55 -3.93 -6.93 -13.84
N CYS A 56 -2.71 -6.49 -13.53
CA CYS A 56 -2.05 -6.77 -12.26
C CYS A 56 -1.26 -5.55 -11.77
N VAL A 57 -1.18 -5.40 -10.46
CA VAL A 57 -0.34 -4.40 -9.78
C VAL A 57 0.51 -5.12 -8.73
N TRP A 58 1.82 -4.93 -8.77
CA TRP A 58 2.75 -5.45 -7.77
C TRP A 58 3.43 -4.30 -7.05
N VAL A 59 3.24 -4.22 -5.75
CA VAL A 59 3.78 -3.13 -4.94
C VAL A 59 5.05 -3.59 -4.23
N HIS A 60 6.04 -2.70 -4.21
CA HIS A 60 7.33 -2.89 -3.56
C HIS A 60 7.47 -1.87 -2.44
N ASP A 61 7.73 -2.37 -1.24
CA ASP A 61 7.96 -1.53 -0.08
C ASP A 61 9.25 -0.74 -0.21
N LEU A 62 9.18 0.57 -0.04
CA LEU A 62 10.32 1.47 0.04
C LEU A 62 10.35 2.15 1.41
N PRO A 63 11.53 2.63 1.87
CA PRO A 63 11.63 3.32 3.15
C PRO A 63 10.71 4.54 3.26
N GLY A 64 10.10 4.69 4.43
CA GLY A 64 9.13 5.76 4.70
C GLY A 64 7.79 5.52 4.03
N MET A 65 7.16 6.56 3.54
CA MET A 65 5.85 6.48 2.88
C MET A 65 5.93 6.31 1.35
N LYS A 66 7.12 6.12 0.82
CA LYS A 66 7.33 5.88 -0.60
C LYS A 66 7.00 4.46 -0.99
N ILE A 67 6.45 4.33 -2.19
CA ILE A 67 6.19 3.04 -2.84
C ILE A 67 6.70 3.07 -4.28
N GLN A 68 7.07 1.91 -4.75
CA GLN A 68 7.28 1.62 -6.15
C GLN A 68 6.31 0.51 -6.53
N PHE A 69 5.74 0.57 -7.72
CA PHE A 69 4.84 -0.49 -8.15
C PHE A 69 4.94 -0.70 -9.65
N ASP A 70 4.80 -1.96 -10.04
CA ASP A 70 4.80 -2.40 -11.40
C ASP A 70 3.37 -2.73 -11.82
N VAL A 71 2.97 -2.28 -12.99
CA VAL A 71 1.60 -2.45 -13.52
C VAL A 71 1.68 -3.20 -14.84
N ALA A 72 1.05 -4.37 -14.92
CA ALA A 72 0.85 -5.04 -16.20
C ALA A 72 -0.41 -4.47 -16.86
N LEU A 73 -0.23 -3.93 -18.05
CA LEU A 73 -1.32 -3.43 -18.86
C LEU A 73 -1.54 -4.38 -20.06
N SER A 74 -2.78 -4.72 -20.34
CA SER A 74 -3.17 -5.28 -21.64
C SER A 74 -3.71 -4.15 -22.51
N ILE A 75 -3.24 -4.08 -23.73
CA ILE A 75 -3.54 -3.04 -24.70
C ILE A 75 -4.20 -3.69 -25.92
N ASP A 76 -5.44 -3.33 -26.18
CA ASP A 76 -6.18 -3.73 -27.39
C ASP A 76 -6.15 -2.57 -28.39
N PHE A 77 -5.77 -2.80 -29.63
CA PHE A 77 -5.64 -1.78 -30.66
C PHE A 77 -5.91 -2.30 -32.08
N LEU A 78 -6.26 -1.39 -32.96
CA LEU A 78 -6.49 -1.62 -34.38
C LEU A 78 -5.31 -1.09 -35.18
N ILE A 79 -4.89 -1.84 -36.19
CA ILE A 79 -3.92 -1.41 -37.20
C ILE A 79 -4.65 -1.31 -38.52
N HIS A 80 -4.71 -0.12 -39.09
CA HIS A 80 -5.31 0.13 -40.40
C HIS A 80 -4.28 0.01 -41.53
N GLU A 81 -4.72 -0.45 -42.71
CA GLU A 81 -3.88 -0.50 -43.91
C GLU A 81 -3.42 0.89 -44.34
N GLY A 82 -2.15 1.03 -44.69
CA GLY A 82 -1.56 2.32 -45.12
C GLY A 82 -1.95 2.80 -46.50
N ASP A 83 -2.78 2.08 -47.25
CA ASP A 83 -3.24 2.47 -48.56
C ASP A 83 -4.75 2.80 -48.56
N TYR A 84 -5.11 3.99 -49.03
CA TYR A 84 -6.42 4.63 -48.91
C TYR A 84 -7.59 3.93 -49.63
N HIS A 85 -7.41 2.73 -50.17
CA HIS A 85 -8.42 2.10 -51.01
C HIS A 85 -9.21 0.96 -50.35
N TYR A 86 -8.83 0.50 -49.17
CA TYR A 86 -9.53 -0.54 -48.43
C TYR A 86 -9.51 -0.25 -46.93
N ASP A 87 -10.68 -0.35 -46.29
CA ASP A 87 -10.86 -0.30 -44.84
C ASP A 87 -10.42 -1.60 -44.16
N ASP A 88 -9.28 -2.16 -44.56
CA ASP A 88 -8.76 -3.36 -43.93
C ASP A 88 -8.02 -3.01 -42.67
N TYR A 89 -8.32 -3.73 -41.60
CA TYR A 89 -7.67 -3.58 -40.30
C TYR A 89 -7.41 -4.92 -39.64
N ASP A 90 -6.43 -4.99 -38.79
CA ASP A 90 -6.13 -6.09 -37.86
C ASP A 90 -6.31 -5.65 -36.42
N GLU A 91 -7.05 -6.45 -35.64
CA GLU A 91 -7.12 -6.29 -34.19
C GLU A 91 -5.91 -6.98 -33.55
N LYS A 92 -5.24 -6.28 -32.65
CA LYS A 92 -4.09 -6.81 -31.92
C LYS A 92 -4.21 -6.54 -30.44
N LYS A 93 -3.57 -7.42 -29.68
CA LYS A 93 -3.45 -7.30 -28.23
C LYS A 93 -2.01 -7.55 -27.82
N ILE A 94 -1.46 -6.62 -27.04
CA ILE A 94 -0.14 -6.77 -26.44
C ILE A 94 -0.19 -6.56 -24.95
N TRP A 95 0.88 -6.91 -24.28
CA TRP A 95 1.07 -6.71 -22.85
C TRP A 95 2.33 -5.89 -22.60
N ILE A 96 2.21 -4.85 -21.80
CA ILE A 96 3.34 -4.05 -21.38
C ILE A 96 3.44 -4.01 -19.87
N MET A 97 4.65 -3.77 -19.37
CA MET A 97 4.94 -3.51 -17.96
C MET A 97 5.31 -2.04 -17.80
N VAL A 98 4.56 -1.36 -16.94
CA VAL A 98 4.77 0.04 -16.59
C VAL A 98 5.27 0.11 -15.16
N ARG A 99 6.43 0.74 -14.93
CA ARG A 99 7.01 0.91 -13.60
C ARG A 99 6.74 2.31 -13.08
N CYS A 100 6.15 2.36 -11.91
CA CYS A 100 5.64 3.55 -11.28
C CYS A 100 6.27 3.77 -9.92
N ARG A 101 6.28 5.03 -9.46
CA ARG A 101 6.64 5.39 -8.10
C ARG A 101 5.82 6.56 -7.59
N GLY A 102 5.74 6.70 -6.27
CA GLY A 102 5.05 7.82 -5.64
C GLY A 102 5.19 7.80 -4.12
N ASP A 103 4.77 8.88 -3.48
CA ASP A 103 4.78 9.05 -2.03
C ASP A 103 3.36 9.14 -1.48
N LEU A 104 2.98 8.18 -0.65
CA LEU A 104 1.69 8.13 0.03
C LEU A 104 1.51 9.28 1.04
N ALA A 105 2.61 9.87 1.54
CA ALA A 105 2.54 11.05 2.38
C ALA A 105 2.02 12.28 1.61
N GLN A 106 2.23 12.30 0.30
CA GLN A 106 1.75 13.33 -0.62
C GLN A 106 0.48 12.93 -1.38
N ASP A 107 -0.21 11.89 -0.93
CA ASP A 107 -1.41 11.36 -1.59
C ASP A 107 -1.15 10.96 -3.05
N LEU A 108 0.04 10.46 -3.36
CA LEU A 108 0.50 10.10 -4.72
C LEU A 108 0.38 11.25 -5.75
N LYS A 109 0.45 12.51 -5.32
CA LYS A 109 0.46 13.66 -6.24
C LYS A 109 1.75 13.75 -7.06
N ASP A 110 2.82 13.15 -6.55
CA ASP A 110 4.12 12.98 -7.19
C ASP A 110 4.21 11.67 -7.99
N PHE A 111 3.07 11.08 -8.37
CA PHE A 111 3.02 9.89 -9.20
C PHE A 111 3.81 10.08 -10.49
N GLU A 112 4.70 9.15 -10.76
CA GLU A 112 5.58 9.17 -11.91
C GLU A 112 5.69 7.76 -12.51
N ILE A 113 5.56 7.70 -13.83
CA ILE A 113 5.93 6.53 -14.63
C ILE A 113 7.36 6.76 -15.11
N TYR A 114 8.29 5.90 -14.71
CA TYR A 114 9.71 6.08 -15.03
C TYR A 114 10.25 5.05 -16.03
N GLN A 115 9.50 3.98 -16.28
CA GLN A 115 9.88 2.95 -17.26
C GLN A 115 8.65 2.26 -17.83
N CYS A 116 8.71 1.97 -19.14
CA CYS A 116 7.77 1.11 -19.86
C CYS A 116 8.55 0.09 -20.67
N CYS A 117 8.11 -1.16 -20.71
CA CYS A 117 8.73 -2.23 -21.49
C CYS A 117 7.70 -3.31 -21.80
N GLU A 118 8.02 -4.23 -22.71
CA GLU A 118 7.21 -5.41 -22.99
C GLU A 118 7.09 -6.30 -21.73
N TYR A 119 5.88 -6.83 -21.48
CA TYR A 119 5.64 -7.74 -20.36
C TYR A 119 5.86 -9.19 -20.76
N ASN A 120 6.82 -9.83 -20.14
CA ASN A 120 7.22 -11.21 -20.41
C ASN A 120 6.57 -12.26 -19.47
N GLY A 121 5.50 -11.89 -18.78
CA GLY A 121 4.79 -12.78 -17.86
C GLY A 121 5.47 -13.01 -16.50
N LYS A 122 6.54 -12.32 -16.18
CA LYS A 122 7.29 -12.48 -14.93
C LYS A 122 7.46 -11.16 -14.21
N ASN A 123 7.10 -11.14 -12.93
CA ASN A 123 7.50 -10.08 -12.00
C ASN A 123 8.00 -10.72 -10.70
N VAL A 124 9.13 -10.25 -10.21
CA VAL A 124 9.72 -10.71 -8.95
C VAL A 124 9.95 -9.49 -8.07
N SER A 125 9.05 -9.31 -7.09
CA SER A 125 9.25 -8.31 -6.06
C SER A 125 10.26 -8.78 -5.02
N LYS A 126 11.18 -7.90 -4.62
CA LYS A 126 12.11 -8.17 -3.50
C LYS A 126 11.46 -7.92 -2.14
N ASN A 127 10.60 -6.91 -2.06
CA ASN A 127 9.90 -6.49 -0.85
C ASN A 127 8.41 -6.37 -1.15
N PRO A 128 7.69 -7.50 -1.29
CA PRO A 128 6.30 -7.48 -1.72
C PRO A 128 5.40 -6.90 -0.63
N MET A 129 4.41 -6.13 -1.07
CA MET A 129 3.27 -5.72 -0.26
C MET A 129 2.01 -6.42 -0.79
N ASP A 130 1.04 -6.63 0.08
CA ASP A 130 -0.29 -7.06 -0.35
C ASP A 130 -1.08 -5.89 -0.96
N ASP A 131 -2.27 -6.19 -1.46
CA ASP A 131 -3.13 -5.20 -2.11
C ASP A 131 -3.73 -4.16 -1.14
N ALA A 132 -3.61 -4.38 0.18
CA ALA A 132 -3.93 -3.40 1.21
C ALA A 132 -2.73 -2.55 1.64
N LEU A 133 -1.59 -2.67 0.97
CA LEU A 133 -0.31 -2.03 1.27
C LEU A 133 0.25 -2.42 2.65
N VAL A 134 0.09 -3.69 3.03
CA VAL A 134 0.78 -4.28 4.18
C VAL A 134 1.95 -5.13 3.67
N PRO A 135 3.15 -5.01 4.26
CA PRO A 135 4.29 -5.85 3.89
C PRO A 135 4.00 -7.34 4.07
N VAL A 136 4.34 -8.15 3.07
CA VAL A 136 4.16 -9.60 3.14
C VAL A 136 5.32 -10.21 3.92
N LEU A 137 5.03 -10.74 5.10
CA LEU A 137 6.00 -11.40 5.98
C LEU A 137 5.93 -12.91 5.80
N TYR A 138 7.07 -13.53 5.55
CA TYR A 138 7.18 -14.98 5.46
C TYR A 138 7.79 -15.56 6.74
N PRO A 139 7.33 -16.72 7.22
CA PRO A 139 7.82 -17.34 8.46
C PRO A 139 9.34 -17.51 8.53
N ASN A 140 10.00 -17.77 7.40
CA ASN A 140 11.46 -17.93 7.30
C ASN A 140 12.23 -16.60 7.35
N ASN A 141 11.55 -15.45 7.27
CA ASN A 141 12.17 -14.11 7.28
C ASN A 141 11.89 -13.36 8.59
N LEU A 142 11.06 -13.88 9.49
CA LEU A 142 10.62 -13.15 10.68
C LEU A 142 11.78 -12.68 11.57
N ASP A 143 12.81 -13.51 11.75
CA ASP A 143 13.98 -13.13 12.54
C ASP A 143 14.74 -11.97 11.89
N ALA A 144 14.93 -12.02 10.57
CA ALA A 144 15.60 -10.95 9.83
C ALA A 144 14.79 -9.64 9.87
N GLU A 145 13.46 -9.72 9.78
CA GLU A 145 12.57 -8.57 9.90
C GLU A 145 12.60 -7.98 11.32
N ALA A 146 12.58 -8.82 12.34
CA ALA A 146 12.69 -8.37 13.73
C ALA A 146 14.04 -7.68 14.00
N GLU A 147 15.13 -8.23 13.48
CA GLU A 147 16.45 -7.57 13.54
C GLU A 147 16.46 -6.24 12.80
N ALA A 148 15.89 -6.18 11.58
CA ALA A 148 15.80 -4.95 10.80
C ALA A 148 14.98 -3.88 11.53
N PHE A 149 13.86 -4.27 12.16
CA PHE A 149 13.04 -3.40 13.00
C PHE A 149 13.84 -2.84 14.17
N LEU A 150 14.54 -3.66 14.94
CA LEU A 150 15.36 -3.22 16.06
C LEU A 150 16.52 -2.30 15.60
N ARG A 151 17.14 -2.59 14.44
CA ARG A 151 18.18 -1.72 13.85
C ARG A 151 17.63 -0.34 13.46
N ARG A 152 16.44 -0.31 12.88
CA ARG A 152 15.76 0.93 12.45
C ARG A 152 15.54 1.90 13.61
N TYR A 153 15.20 1.37 14.78
CA TYR A 153 14.94 2.18 15.98
C TYR A 153 16.10 2.23 16.98
N HIS A 154 17.32 1.90 16.52
CA HIS A 154 18.58 2.04 17.28
C HIS A 154 18.75 1.07 18.47
N PHE A 155 18.08 -0.07 18.46
CA PHE A 155 18.23 -1.13 19.48
C PHE A 155 19.33 -2.14 19.13
N HIS A 156 20.45 -1.69 18.53
CA HIS A 156 21.57 -2.55 18.10
C HIS A 156 22.16 -3.40 19.22
N LYS A 157 22.15 -2.90 20.46
CA LYS A 157 22.67 -3.62 21.60
C LYS A 157 21.99 -4.98 21.80
N CYS A 158 20.65 -5.02 21.62
CA CYS A 158 19.88 -6.24 21.76
C CYS A 158 20.14 -7.28 20.67
N LEU A 159 20.90 -6.93 19.61
CA LEU A 159 21.34 -7.85 18.58
C LEU A 159 22.73 -8.42 18.86
N LEU A 160 23.49 -7.80 19.75
CA LEU A 160 24.86 -8.22 20.08
C LEU A 160 24.94 -9.05 21.36
N GLU A 161 24.06 -8.76 22.30
CA GLU A 161 23.99 -9.46 23.60
C GLU A 161 22.54 -9.60 24.04
N PRO A 162 22.20 -10.64 24.80
CA PRO A 162 20.87 -10.79 25.36
C PRO A 162 20.51 -9.58 26.22
N CYS A 163 19.53 -8.81 25.80
CA CYS A 163 19.02 -7.67 26.54
C CYS A 163 17.49 -7.60 26.43
N TRP A 164 16.91 -6.93 27.40
CA TRP A 164 15.50 -6.66 27.38
C TRP A 164 15.19 -5.44 26.53
N VAL A 165 14.33 -5.58 25.52
CA VAL A 165 13.80 -4.45 24.76
C VAL A 165 12.80 -3.71 25.64
N GLN A 166 13.13 -2.48 26.03
CA GLN A 166 12.26 -1.62 26.84
C GLN A 166 11.17 -1.01 25.94
N PRO A 167 9.88 -1.35 26.17
CA PRO A 167 8.81 -0.92 25.28
C PRO A 167 8.63 0.59 25.24
N ASP A 168 8.78 1.26 26.37
CA ASP A 168 8.65 2.72 26.46
C ASP A 168 9.75 3.45 25.68
N GLU A 169 10.98 2.95 25.73
CA GLU A 169 12.09 3.50 24.96
C GLU A 169 11.89 3.25 23.45
N LEU A 170 11.39 2.06 23.08
CA LEU A 170 11.05 1.74 21.70
C LEU A 170 9.96 2.69 21.17
N ALA A 171 8.84 2.80 21.87
CA ALA A 171 7.76 3.70 21.50
C ALA A 171 8.24 5.15 21.36
N LYS A 172 9.09 5.62 22.30
CA LYS A 172 9.70 6.95 22.25
C LYS A 172 10.62 7.12 21.04
N ALA A 173 11.45 6.12 20.72
CA ALA A 173 12.31 6.15 19.53
C ALA A 173 11.49 6.20 18.22
N MET A 174 10.29 5.62 18.22
CA MET A 174 9.33 5.68 17.12
C MET A 174 8.50 6.98 17.09
N GLY A 175 8.66 7.86 18.08
CA GLY A 175 7.86 9.09 18.22
C GLY A 175 6.42 8.83 18.62
N LEU A 176 6.16 7.75 19.35
CA LEU A 176 4.85 7.36 19.87
C LEU A 176 4.67 7.76 21.32
N THR A 177 3.45 8.09 21.70
CA THR A 177 3.04 8.37 23.07
C THR A 177 2.23 7.21 23.63
N ILE A 178 2.58 6.72 24.81
CA ILE A 178 1.83 5.67 25.50
C ILE A 178 0.93 6.32 26.55
N ARG A 179 -0.34 5.91 26.58
CA ARG A 179 -1.33 6.30 27.59
C ARG A 179 -2.01 5.08 28.19
N MET A 180 -2.07 5.03 29.51
CA MET A 180 -2.78 4.00 30.27
C MET A 180 -4.22 4.44 30.51
N VAL A 181 -5.19 3.72 29.96
CA VAL A 181 -6.62 4.01 30.05
C VAL A 181 -7.41 2.72 30.33
N ASN A 182 -8.69 2.81 30.60
CA ASN A 182 -9.56 1.63 30.54
C ASN A 182 -10.21 1.61 29.14
N LEU A 183 -9.81 0.66 28.33
CA LEU A 183 -10.30 0.56 26.94
C LEU A 183 -11.73 0.01 26.89
N THR A 184 -11.99 -1.03 27.68
CA THR A 184 -13.29 -1.70 27.76
C THR A 184 -13.61 -2.02 29.21
N LYS A 185 -14.91 -2.22 29.52
CA LYS A 185 -15.37 -2.59 30.87
C LYS A 185 -14.82 -3.95 31.32
N ASP A 186 -14.68 -4.87 30.39
CA ASP A 186 -14.27 -6.27 30.63
C ASP A 186 -12.77 -6.53 30.42
N GLY A 187 -12.00 -5.51 30.01
CA GLY A 187 -10.57 -5.67 29.71
C GLY A 187 -10.29 -6.60 28.52
N SER A 188 -11.23 -6.76 27.60
CA SER A 188 -11.10 -7.63 26.42
C SER A 188 -10.10 -7.09 25.37
N ILE A 189 -9.84 -5.78 25.40
CA ILE A 189 -8.89 -5.12 24.50
C ILE A 189 -7.69 -4.67 25.32
N PHE A 190 -6.49 -5.14 24.97
CA PHE A 190 -5.25 -4.84 25.70
C PHE A 190 -4.55 -3.59 25.22
N GLY A 191 -4.62 -3.28 23.92
CA GLY A 191 -3.97 -2.10 23.33
C GLY A 191 -4.67 -1.66 22.05
N ARG A 192 -4.40 -0.41 21.66
CA ARG A 192 -4.78 0.18 20.37
C ARG A 192 -3.76 1.21 19.94
N CYS A 193 -3.36 1.18 18.68
CA CYS A 193 -2.50 2.20 18.06
C CYS A 193 -3.34 3.15 17.20
N TYR A 194 -3.10 4.45 17.34
CA TYR A 194 -3.83 5.51 16.62
C TYR A 194 -2.93 6.18 15.59
N PHE A 195 -3.22 5.94 14.31
CA PHE A 195 -2.46 6.47 13.17
C PHE A 195 -2.84 7.91 12.81
N GLN A 196 -4.04 8.31 13.16
CA GLN A 196 -4.57 9.66 12.99
C GLN A 196 -5.37 10.07 14.23
N GLU A 197 -5.60 11.37 14.38
CA GLU A 197 -6.49 11.86 15.41
C GLU A 197 -7.91 11.36 15.15
N CYS A 198 -8.54 10.78 16.16
CA CYS A 198 -9.92 10.35 16.07
C CYS A 198 -10.63 10.34 17.42
N GLU A 199 -11.95 10.48 17.39
CA GLU A 199 -12.81 10.26 18.55
C GLU A 199 -12.96 8.76 18.79
N THR A 200 -12.78 8.33 20.03
CA THR A 200 -12.97 6.95 20.45
C THR A 200 -13.72 6.87 21.77
N GLU A 201 -14.35 5.75 22.04
CA GLU A 201 -15.03 5.51 23.29
C GLU A 201 -14.10 4.76 24.25
N LEU A 202 -13.93 5.29 25.45
CA LEU A 202 -13.15 4.71 26.55
C LEU A 202 -14.09 4.43 27.73
N TYR A 203 -13.80 3.36 28.48
CA TYR A 203 -14.58 3.03 29.66
C TYR A 203 -14.15 3.91 30.85
N ASP A 204 -15.12 4.63 31.41
CA ASP A 204 -14.95 5.37 32.66
C ASP A 204 -15.49 4.57 33.84
N ALA A 205 -14.58 4.19 34.76
CA ALA A 205 -14.93 3.37 35.91
C ALA A 205 -15.72 4.15 37.00
N GLU A 206 -15.66 5.50 36.99
CA GLU A 206 -16.38 6.33 37.96
C GLU A 206 -17.86 6.42 37.62
N SER A 207 -18.18 6.62 36.34
CA SER A 207 -19.54 6.72 35.84
C SER A 207 -20.12 5.39 35.38
N ASP A 208 -19.34 4.30 35.37
CA ASP A 208 -19.68 2.97 34.79
C ASP A 208 -20.25 3.08 33.37
N SER A 209 -19.64 3.93 32.54
CA SER A 209 -20.13 4.23 31.20
C SER A 209 -18.98 4.37 30.19
N MET A 210 -19.32 4.30 28.91
CA MET A 210 -18.40 4.68 27.82
C MET A 210 -18.43 6.18 27.61
N VAL A 211 -17.27 6.80 27.60
CA VAL A 211 -17.07 8.23 27.39
C VAL A 211 -16.26 8.47 26.14
N LYS A 212 -16.68 9.40 25.32
CA LYS A 212 -15.97 9.79 24.11
C LYS A 212 -14.80 10.70 24.42
N GLU A 213 -13.65 10.35 23.88
CA GLU A 213 -12.41 11.14 23.97
C GLU A 213 -11.72 11.25 22.62
N THR A 214 -11.18 12.43 22.30
CA THR A 214 -10.36 12.62 21.12
C THR A 214 -8.92 12.19 21.43
N ILE A 215 -8.44 11.20 20.69
CA ILE A 215 -7.09 10.68 20.85
C ILE A 215 -6.21 11.22 19.72
N PRO A 216 -5.09 11.87 20.05
CA PRO A 216 -4.14 12.35 19.04
C PRO A 216 -3.53 11.21 18.22
N ALA A 217 -3.11 11.53 16.99
CA ALA A 217 -2.27 10.63 16.21
C ALA A 217 -0.98 10.25 16.97
N ARG A 218 -0.39 9.10 16.60
CA ARG A 218 0.84 8.56 17.23
C ARG A 218 0.67 8.21 18.71
N THR A 219 -0.53 7.80 19.11
CA THR A 219 -0.83 7.39 20.48
C THR A 219 -1.10 5.90 20.55
N ILE A 220 -0.45 5.22 21.48
CA ILE A 220 -0.75 3.86 21.89
C ILE A 220 -1.56 3.95 23.18
N LEU A 221 -2.79 3.46 23.15
CA LEU A 221 -3.58 3.24 24.36
C LEU A 221 -3.35 1.82 24.86
N VAL A 222 -3.10 1.68 26.15
CA VAL A 222 -2.93 0.39 26.83
C VAL A 222 -3.92 0.28 27.96
N ASP A 223 -4.60 -0.86 28.06
CA ASP A 223 -5.61 -1.09 29.07
C ASP A 223 -4.99 -1.23 30.48
N ARG A 224 -5.52 -0.48 31.44
CA ARG A 224 -5.04 -0.51 32.84
C ARG A 224 -5.26 -1.86 33.49
N GLN A 225 -6.39 -2.51 33.24
CA GLN A 225 -6.68 -3.81 33.84
C GLN A 225 -5.71 -4.86 33.28
N ALA A 226 -5.41 -4.81 32.00
CA ALA A 226 -4.40 -5.67 31.39
C ALA A 226 -3.01 -5.47 32.02
N ALA A 227 -2.66 -4.23 32.38
CA ALA A 227 -1.39 -3.90 33.04
C ALA A 227 -1.34 -4.39 34.49
N PHE A 228 -2.43 -4.23 35.26
CA PHE A 228 -2.47 -4.58 36.70
C PHE A 228 -2.76 -6.05 36.96
N MET A 229 -3.60 -6.69 36.15
CA MET A 229 -4.01 -8.09 36.32
C MET A 229 -3.03 -9.09 35.68
N SER A 230 -2.11 -8.62 34.87
CA SER A 230 -1.18 -9.44 34.11
C SER A 230 0.26 -9.23 34.59
N ASN A 231 1.12 -10.19 34.32
CA ASN A 231 2.54 -10.00 34.56
C ASN A 231 3.08 -8.91 33.61
N ILE A 232 4.17 -8.28 34.00
CA ILE A 232 4.84 -7.20 33.24
C ILE A 232 5.18 -7.62 31.80
N GLY A 233 5.36 -8.91 31.54
CA GLY A 233 5.63 -9.44 30.20
C GLY A 233 4.45 -9.25 29.25
N ARG A 234 3.20 -9.34 29.72
CA ARG A 234 2.03 -9.09 28.87
C ARG A 234 1.93 -7.61 28.48
N LEU A 235 2.13 -6.71 29.45
CA LEU A 235 2.15 -5.28 29.18
C LEU A 235 3.21 -4.92 28.12
N ASN A 236 4.41 -5.44 28.31
CA ASN A 236 5.52 -5.19 27.38
C ASN A 236 5.20 -5.72 25.98
N ASN A 237 4.67 -6.94 25.89
CA ASN A 237 4.27 -7.50 24.60
C ASN A 237 3.17 -6.68 23.93
N THR A 238 2.19 -6.18 24.69
CA THR A 238 1.14 -5.32 24.13
C THR A 238 1.72 -4.05 23.53
N ILE A 239 2.60 -3.34 24.25
CA ILE A 239 3.20 -2.11 23.74
C ILE A 239 4.04 -2.38 22.48
N ILE A 240 4.88 -3.43 22.52
CA ILE A 240 5.71 -3.80 21.35
C ILE A 240 4.83 -4.19 20.16
N HIS A 241 3.74 -4.93 20.40
CA HIS A 241 2.78 -5.29 19.37
C HIS A 241 2.19 -4.06 18.67
N GLU A 242 1.76 -3.06 19.45
CA GLU A 242 1.24 -1.80 18.90
C GLU A 242 2.33 -0.98 18.17
N CYS A 243 3.59 -1.05 18.62
CA CYS A 243 4.73 -0.46 17.91
C CYS A 243 4.94 -1.13 16.54
N VAL A 244 4.82 -2.46 16.46
CA VAL A 244 4.89 -3.20 15.20
C VAL A 244 3.75 -2.81 14.27
N HIS A 245 2.52 -2.72 14.80
CA HIS A 245 1.39 -2.22 14.02
C HIS A 245 1.67 -0.83 13.44
N TRP A 246 2.21 0.08 14.24
CA TRP A 246 2.57 1.42 13.77
C TRP A 246 3.57 1.35 12.62
N ASP A 247 4.61 0.54 12.69
CA ASP A 247 5.66 0.48 11.66
C ASP A 247 5.14 -0.12 10.34
N TYR A 248 4.39 -1.21 10.42
CA TYR A 248 4.00 -2.00 9.25
C TYR A 248 2.70 -1.55 8.58
N HIS A 249 1.81 -0.82 9.26
CA HIS A 249 0.49 -0.49 8.73
C HIS A 249 0.32 0.97 8.29
N GLN A 250 1.37 1.81 8.35
CA GLN A 250 1.26 3.23 7.96
C GLN A 250 0.77 3.40 6.52
N LYS A 251 1.26 2.59 5.59
CA LYS A 251 0.89 2.65 4.17
C LYS A 251 -0.54 2.21 3.93
N ALA A 252 -0.99 1.18 4.64
CA ALA A 252 -2.38 0.73 4.60
C ALA A 252 -3.35 1.83 5.09
N PHE A 253 -2.99 2.53 6.16
CA PHE A 253 -3.78 3.68 6.64
C PHE A 253 -3.74 4.86 5.66
N ALA A 254 -2.62 5.08 4.98
CA ALA A 254 -2.55 6.09 3.93
C ALA A 254 -3.46 5.75 2.75
N LEU A 255 -3.49 4.49 2.32
CA LEU A 255 -4.42 4.01 1.30
C LEU A 255 -5.88 4.24 1.73
N ALA A 256 -6.22 3.90 2.99
CA ALA A 256 -7.54 4.15 3.52
C ALA A 256 -7.94 5.63 3.41
N ARG A 257 -7.03 6.53 3.77
CA ARG A 257 -7.23 7.98 3.66
C ARG A 257 -7.42 8.45 2.20
N LEU A 258 -6.71 7.84 1.25
CA LEU A 258 -6.86 8.15 -0.18
C LEU A 258 -8.28 7.82 -0.65
N TYR A 259 -8.85 6.69 -0.23
CA TYR A 259 -10.23 6.31 -0.53
C TYR A 259 -11.24 7.27 0.09
N ASP A 260 -11.09 7.64 1.36
CA ASP A 260 -11.99 8.57 2.04
C ASP A 260 -12.01 9.95 1.36
N LYS A 261 -10.86 10.44 0.91
CA LYS A 261 -10.77 11.69 0.13
C LYS A 261 -11.44 11.56 -1.23
N THR A 262 -11.32 10.44 -1.90
CA THR A 262 -11.95 10.22 -3.21
C THR A 262 -13.48 10.20 -3.06
N LEU A 263 -13.99 9.48 -2.07
CA LEU A 263 -15.44 9.44 -1.78
C LEU A 263 -16.00 10.83 -1.44
N SER A 264 -15.29 11.63 -0.66
CA SER A 264 -15.71 12.99 -0.31
C SER A 264 -15.76 13.93 -1.53
N ILE A 265 -14.86 13.76 -2.51
CA ILE A 265 -14.86 14.51 -3.77
C ILE A 265 -16.05 14.10 -4.65
N LEU A 266 -16.40 12.82 -4.64
CA LEU A 266 -17.54 12.29 -5.41
C LEU A 266 -18.90 12.56 -4.77
N GLY A 267 -18.94 13.18 -3.58
CA GLY A 267 -20.18 13.50 -2.87
C GLY A 267 -20.95 12.27 -2.37
N VAL A 268 -20.27 11.15 -2.19
CA VAL A 268 -20.83 9.95 -1.57
C VAL A 268 -20.65 10.08 -0.06
N PRO A 269 -21.74 10.04 0.76
CA PRO A 269 -21.68 10.19 2.21
C PRO A 269 -20.97 9.01 2.92
#